data_c8f72602696c4aefec8139da8ad48fc9
#
_entry.id   c8f72602696c4aefec8139da8ad48fc9
#
_cell.length_a   1.000
_cell.length_b   1.000
_cell.length_c   1.000
_cell.angle_alpha   90.00
_cell.angle_beta   90.00
_cell.angle_gamma   90.00
#
_symmetry.space_group_name_H-M   'P 1'
#
loop_
_entity.id
_entity.type
_entity.pdbx_description
1 polymer ?
#
loop_
_entity_poly.entity_id
_entity_poly.type
_entity_poly.pdbx_seq_one_letter_code
_entity_poly.pdbx_strand_id
1 'polypeptide(L)'
;ANNFDVSFETADPLVARFRSDVFIQTVDPEFLDVELNNWEWKEGNNYVPMIMPRDFLVMLNTFMSASGIPQISDGLAMDIKFKFTLSNNDNSKKEWIDARIVGFTNEVASILVPESFMSYGNNKFSDSTDQKITQIMISGEESEFGLVEEMLEKRGLETKNSQMVVGRLKSMVGTLFLVVLGISI
;
A
#
# COMPACT_ATOMS: atom_id res chain seq x y z
N ALA A 1 -10.03 -1.11 -7.15
CA ALA A 1 -8.78 -1.14 -7.92
C ALA A 1 -8.92 -0.29 -9.19
N ASN A 2 -7.79 0.15 -9.75
CA ASN A 2 -7.75 0.89 -11.00
C ASN A 2 -8.05 -0.03 -12.21
N ASN A 3 -8.84 0.50 -13.17
CA ASN A 3 -9.11 -0.12 -14.47
C ASN A 3 -8.42 0.67 -15.61
N PHE A 4 -7.34 1.34 -15.30
CA PHE A 4 -6.51 2.14 -16.19
C PHE A 4 -5.04 1.94 -15.83
N ASP A 5 -4.14 2.26 -16.73
CA ASP A 5 -2.71 2.13 -16.47
C ASP A 5 -2.19 3.29 -15.63
N VAL A 6 -1.40 2.98 -14.61
CA VAL A 6 -0.75 3.94 -13.74
C VAL A 6 0.73 3.65 -13.67
N SER A 7 1.54 4.63 -14.00
CA SER A 7 2.95 4.60 -13.64
C SER A 7 3.28 5.71 -12.64
N PHE A 8 4.23 5.42 -11.80
CA PHE A 8 4.69 6.24 -10.70
C PHE A 8 6.17 6.56 -10.89
N GLU A 9 6.54 7.81 -10.78
CA GLU A 9 7.93 8.24 -10.93
C GLU A 9 8.32 9.30 -9.90
N THR A 10 9.60 9.33 -9.54
CA THR A 10 10.17 10.43 -8.75
C THR A 10 10.27 11.67 -9.62
N ALA A 11 9.75 12.79 -9.12
CA ALA A 11 9.82 14.11 -9.76
C ALA A 11 10.78 15.06 -9.02
N ASP A 12 11.50 14.57 -8.02
CA ASP A 12 12.43 15.33 -7.21
C ASP A 12 13.85 15.26 -7.80
N PRO A 13 14.52 16.40 -8.03
CA PRO A 13 15.87 16.43 -8.58
C PRO A 13 16.92 15.86 -7.61
N LEU A 14 16.61 15.75 -6.32
CA LEU A 14 17.55 15.28 -5.29
C LEU A 14 17.52 13.75 -5.15
N VAL A 15 16.55 13.08 -5.77
CA VAL A 15 16.41 11.63 -5.71
C VAL A 15 16.65 11.02 -7.08
N ALA A 16 17.32 9.87 -7.11
CA ALA A 16 17.51 9.13 -8.35
C ALA A 16 16.19 8.91 -9.09
N ARG A 17 16.18 9.09 -10.39
CA ARG A 17 14.98 8.85 -11.20
C ARG A 17 14.56 7.39 -11.09
N PHE A 18 13.40 7.20 -10.56
CA PHE A 18 12.73 5.90 -10.46
C PHE A 18 11.40 6.00 -11.17
N ARG A 19 11.07 5.02 -11.97
CA ARG A 19 9.75 4.86 -12.60
C ARG A 19 9.35 3.40 -12.55
N SER A 20 8.11 3.15 -12.21
CA SER A 20 7.51 1.82 -12.21
C SER A 20 6.03 1.91 -12.55
N ASP A 21 5.51 0.91 -13.22
CA ASP A 21 4.08 0.69 -13.28
C ASP A 21 3.62 0.15 -11.94
N VAL A 22 2.49 0.63 -11.47
CA VAL A 22 1.98 0.33 -10.13
C VAL A 22 0.47 0.08 -10.17
N PHE A 23 0.03 -0.72 -9.21
CA PHE A 23 -1.39 -0.83 -8.91
C PHE A 23 -1.71 0.11 -7.75
N ILE A 24 -2.76 0.90 -7.94
CA ILE A 24 -3.30 1.75 -6.89
C ILE A 24 -4.63 1.18 -6.40
N GLN A 25 -4.92 1.38 -5.12
CA GLN A 25 -6.14 0.92 -4.49
C GLN A 25 -6.74 2.04 -3.64
N THR A 26 -7.99 1.88 -3.29
CA THR A 26 -8.67 2.69 -2.29
C THR A 26 -9.17 1.77 -1.19
N VAL A 27 -9.04 2.22 0.04
CA VAL A 27 -9.47 1.54 1.26
C VAL A 27 -10.15 2.58 2.13
N ASP A 28 -11.18 2.19 2.85
CA ASP A 28 -11.81 3.07 3.81
C ASP A 28 -10.78 3.43 4.91
N PRO A 29 -10.63 4.72 5.24
CA PRO A 29 -9.68 5.19 6.25
C PRO A 29 -9.79 4.49 7.61
N GLU A 30 -10.96 4.01 7.99
CA GLU A 30 -11.16 3.29 9.26
C GLU A 30 -10.35 1.99 9.39
N PHE A 31 -9.93 1.40 8.26
CA PHE A 31 -9.13 0.18 8.22
C PHE A 31 -7.61 0.45 8.15
N LEU A 32 -7.19 1.70 8.28
CA LEU A 32 -5.79 2.07 8.15
C LEU A 32 -5.18 2.47 9.51
N ASP A 33 -3.95 2.07 9.72
CA ASP A 33 -3.11 2.41 10.87
C ASP A 33 -2.44 3.81 10.74
N VAL A 34 -3.07 4.71 9.96
CA VAL A 34 -2.51 6.03 9.62
C VAL A 34 -3.47 7.14 10.00
N GLU A 35 -2.99 8.14 10.74
CA GLU A 35 -3.75 9.37 10.96
C GLU A 35 -3.78 10.20 9.67
N LEU A 36 -4.97 10.33 9.09
CA LEU A 36 -5.16 11.00 7.82
C LEU A 36 -5.65 12.43 8.02
N ASN A 37 -4.77 13.37 7.74
CA ASN A 37 -5.13 14.77 7.56
C ASN A 37 -5.30 15.03 6.05
N ASN A 38 -6.49 15.49 5.62
CA ASN A 38 -6.78 15.82 4.21
C ASN A 38 -6.70 14.64 3.23
N TRP A 39 -7.35 13.52 3.56
CA TRP A 39 -7.51 12.37 2.65
C TRP A 39 -8.63 12.59 1.65
N GLU A 40 -8.58 13.73 0.95
CA GLU A 40 -9.49 14.07 -0.14
C GLU A 40 -8.71 14.58 -1.33
N TRP A 41 -9.22 14.30 -2.51
CA TRP A 41 -8.69 14.85 -3.75
C TRP A 41 -9.83 15.33 -4.63
N LYS A 42 -9.62 16.46 -5.31
CA LYS A 42 -10.55 17.03 -6.30
C LYS A 42 -9.74 17.43 -7.52
N GLU A 43 -10.34 17.33 -8.69
CA GLU A 43 -9.72 17.82 -9.93
C GLU A 43 -9.34 19.29 -9.76
N GLY A 44 -8.09 19.63 -10.10
CA GLY A 44 -7.50 20.95 -9.86
C GLY A 44 -6.69 21.08 -8.57
N ASN A 45 -6.66 20.07 -7.69
CA ASN A 45 -5.73 20.06 -6.58
C ASN A 45 -4.28 19.96 -7.08
N ASN A 46 -3.34 20.57 -6.35
CA ASN A 46 -1.94 20.62 -6.73
C ASN A 46 -1.26 19.24 -6.72
N TYR A 47 -1.76 18.28 -5.96
CA TYR A 47 -1.23 16.92 -5.87
C TYR A 47 -2.28 15.93 -5.38
N VAL A 48 -2.03 14.65 -5.66
CA VAL A 48 -2.77 13.52 -5.10
C VAL A 48 -2.09 13.08 -3.80
N PRO A 49 -2.78 13.07 -2.66
CA PRO A 49 -2.23 12.44 -1.46
C PRO A 49 -2.21 10.92 -1.66
N MET A 50 -1.11 10.28 -1.25
CA MET A 50 -0.98 8.83 -1.32
C MET A 50 -0.42 8.26 -0.02
N ILE A 51 -0.88 7.07 0.35
CA ILE A 51 -0.30 6.27 1.42
C ILE A 51 0.55 5.18 0.77
N MET A 52 1.76 5.06 1.24
CA MET A 52 2.73 4.10 0.71
C MET A 52 2.83 2.88 1.63
N PRO A 53 2.93 1.65 1.10
CA PRO A 53 3.30 0.50 1.92
C PRO A 53 4.64 0.74 2.61
N ARG A 54 4.73 0.45 3.90
CA ARG A 54 5.99 0.62 4.66
C ARG A 54 7.13 -0.25 4.10
N ASP A 55 6.80 -1.42 3.59
CA ASP A 55 7.76 -2.31 2.94
C ASP A 55 8.46 -1.66 1.75
N PHE A 56 7.79 -0.74 1.05
CA PHE A 56 8.42 0.01 -0.03
C PHE A 56 9.57 0.90 0.48
N LEU A 57 9.38 1.59 1.60
CA LEU A 57 10.42 2.41 2.20
C LEU A 57 11.58 1.55 2.72
N VAL A 58 11.28 0.39 3.30
CA VAL A 58 12.29 -0.58 3.74
C VAL A 58 13.11 -1.09 2.55
N MET A 59 12.45 -1.45 1.45
CA MET A 59 13.10 -1.89 0.21
C MET A 59 13.99 -0.78 -0.37
N LEU A 60 13.48 0.45 -0.45
CA LEU A 60 14.21 1.60 -0.95
C LEU A 60 15.46 1.87 -0.10
N ASN A 61 15.31 1.86 1.22
CA ASN A 61 16.41 2.07 2.15
C ASN A 61 17.47 0.96 2.08
N THR A 62 17.05 -0.27 1.85
CA THR A 62 17.97 -1.42 1.64
C THR A 62 18.81 -1.19 0.36
N PHE A 63 18.18 -0.79 -0.73
CA PHE A 63 18.85 -0.49 -1.99
C PHE A 63 19.83 0.70 -1.84
N MET A 64 19.40 1.79 -1.18
CA MET A 64 20.23 2.96 -0.94
C MET A 64 21.46 2.61 -0.11
N SER A 65 21.30 1.84 0.95
CA SER A 65 22.40 1.38 1.81
C SER A 65 23.40 0.53 1.02
N ALA A 66 22.94 -0.38 0.18
CA ALA A 66 23.79 -1.20 -0.70
C ALA A 66 24.58 -0.33 -1.71
N SER A 67 24.06 0.85 -2.05
CA SER A 67 24.71 1.81 -2.95
C SER A 67 25.56 2.86 -2.23
N GLY A 68 25.73 2.74 -0.89
CA GLY A 68 26.48 3.70 -0.08
C GLY A 68 25.76 5.06 0.11
N ILE A 69 24.46 5.11 -0.15
CA ILE A 69 23.61 6.30 0.01
C ILE A 69 22.95 6.24 1.39
N PRO A 70 22.88 7.35 2.15
CA PRO A 70 22.20 7.38 3.43
C PRO A 70 20.71 6.99 3.30
N GLN A 71 20.19 6.31 4.32
CA GLN A 71 18.79 5.96 4.40
C GLN A 71 17.90 7.18 4.55
N ILE A 72 16.68 7.10 4.03
CA ILE A 72 15.66 8.14 4.11
C ILE A 72 14.73 7.83 5.28
N SER A 73 14.49 8.82 6.13
CA SER A 73 13.44 8.73 7.16
C SER A 73 12.04 8.89 6.56
N ASP A 74 11.01 8.52 7.31
CA ASP A 74 9.61 8.73 6.92
C ASP A 74 9.35 10.20 6.54
N GLY A 75 9.82 11.15 7.35
CA GLY A 75 9.66 12.58 7.11
C GLY A 75 10.31 13.03 5.79
N LEU A 76 11.53 12.60 5.52
CA LEU A 76 12.20 12.91 4.26
C LEU A 76 11.48 12.27 3.06
N ALA A 77 10.96 11.06 3.21
CA ALA A 77 10.20 10.40 2.14
C ALA A 77 8.90 11.14 1.81
N MET A 78 8.23 11.74 2.81
CA MET A 78 7.04 12.57 2.62
C MET A 78 7.33 13.89 1.88
N ASP A 79 8.55 14.40 1.97
CA ASP A 79 8.98 15.61 1.27
C ASP A 79 9.31 15.37 -0.20
N ILE A 80 9.56 14.13 -0.61
CA ILE A 80 9.86 13.77 -2.00
C ILE A 80 8.63 14.00 -2.88
N LYS A 81 8.87 14.66 -4.01
CA LYS A 81 7.84 14.87 -5.04
C LYS A 81 7.78 13.65 -5.96
N PHE A 82 6.58 13.21 -6.19
CA PHE A 82 6.27 12.13 -7.11
C PHE A 82 5.30 12.59 -8.18
N LYS A 83 5.18 11.80 -9.22
CA LYS A 83 4.23 12.01 -10.29
C LYS A 83 3.56 10.71 -10.68
N PHE A 84 2.25 10.73 -10.78
CA PHE A 84 1.49 9.69 -11.46
C PHE A 84 1.35 10.04 -12.94
N THR A 85 1.52 9.05 -13.78
CA THR A 85 1.10 9.09 -15.17
C THR A 85 -0.07 8.14 -15.31
N LEU A 86 -1.24 8.67 -15.64
CA LEU A 86 -2.45 7.91 -15.92
C LEU A 86 -2.59 7.74 -17.42
N SER A 87 -2.95 6.55 -17.88
CA SER A 87 -3.24 6.31 -19.29
C SER A 87 -4.30 5.22 -19.46
N ASN A 88 -4.99 5.27 -20.58
CA ASN A 88 -5.82 4.15 -21.02
C ASN A 88 -4.96 3.07 -21.71
N ASN A 89 -5.54 1.88 -21.96
CA ASN A 89 -4.82 0.70 -22.44
C ASN A 89 -4.06 0.94 -23.77
N ASP A 90 -4.57 1.79 -24.65
CA ASP A 90 -3.94 2.10 -25.93
C ASP A 90 -3.02 3.32 -25.92
N ASN A 91 -2.85 3.94 -24.75
CA ASN A 91 -2.08 5.17 -24.52
C ASN A 91 -2.54 6.40 -25.34
N SER A 92 -3.74 6.39 -25.88
CA SER A 92 -4.31 7.51 -26.63
C SER A 92 -4.69 8.69 -25.73
N LYS A 93 -5.00 8.39 -24.45
CA LYS A 93 -5.23 9.38 -23.40
C LYS A 93 -4.15 9.24 -22.35
N LYS A 94 -3.53 10.36 -21.98
CA LYS A 94 -2.46 10.39 -20.98
C LYS A 94 -2.48 11.67 -20.19
N GLU A 95 -2.27 11.56 -18.88
CA GLU A 95 -2.21 12.70 -17.97
C GLU A 95 -1.17 12.50 -16.89
N TRP A 96 -0.57 13.59 -16.47
CA TRP A 96 0.42 13.63 -15.38
C TRP A 96 -0.15 14.43 -14.22
N ILE A 97 -0.12 13.87 -13.06
CA ILE A 97 -0.61 14.50 -11.84
C ILE A 97 0.45 14.35 -10.76
N ASP A 98 0.80 15.44 -10.12
CA ASP A 98 1.74 15.39 -9.00
C ASP A 98 1.16 14.60 -7.83
N ALA A 99 2.01 13.88 -7.10
CA ALA A 99 1.62 13.07 -5.96
C ALA A 99 2.56 13.27 -4.78
N ARG A 100 2.04 13.10 -3.56
CA ARG A 100 2.82 13.17 -2.32
C ARG A 100 2.45 12.07 -1.35
N ILE A 101 3.45 11.52 -0.70
CA ILE A 101 3.24 10.60 0.42
C ILE A 101 2.73 11.41 1.60
N VAL A 102 1.59 11.00 2.17
CA VAL A 102 1.00 11.59 3.37
C VAL A 102 1.03 10.63 4.56
N GLY A 103 1.44 9.38 4.34
CA GLY A 103 1.58 8.37 5.37
C GLY A 103 2.12 7.04 4.85
N PHE A 104 2.42 6.16 5.78
CA PHE A 104 2.85 4.79 5.50
C PHE A 104 1.96 3.81 6.25
N THR A 105 1.61 2.71 5.61
CA THR A 105 0.78 1.65 6.23
C THR A 105 1.47 0.29 6.16
N ASN A 106 1.18 -0.56 7.14
CA ASN A 106 1.56 -1.97 7.15
C ASN A 106 0.41 -2.88 6.70
N GLU A 107 -0.80 -2.34 6.59
CA GLU A 107 -2.02 -3.13 6.36
C GLU A 107 -2.18 -3.57 4.90
N VAL A 108 -1.62 -2.81 3.96
CA VAL A 108 -1.81 -3.04 2.52
C VAL A 108 -0.48 -2.94 1.79
N ALA A 109 -0.25 -3.85 0.84
CA ALA A 109 0.97 -3.88 0.03
C ALA A 109 0.89 -3.01 -1.25
N SER A 110 -0.19 -2.26 -1.45
CA SER A 110 -0.42 -1.40 -2.61
C SER A 110 -0.38 0.07 -2.22
N ILE A 111 -0.06 0.93 -3.17
CA ILE A 111 -0.21 2.38 -2.99
C ILE A 111 -1.70 2.69 -2.86
N LEU A 112 -2.06 3.39 -1.79
CA LEU A 112 -3.43 3.83 -1.58
C LEU A 112 -3.60 5.27 -2.02
N VAL A 113 -4.76 5.56 -2.59
CA VAL A 113 -5.18 6.88 -3.04
C VAL A 113 -6.63 7.14 -2.61
N PRO A 114 -7.07 8.41 -2.51
CA PRO A 114 -8.46 8.72 -2.22
C PRO A 114 -9.41 8.11 -3.25
N GLU A 115 -10.59 7.71 -2.80
CA GLU A 115 -11.63 7.15 -3.68
C GLU A 115 -12.03 8.11 -4.80
N SER A 116 -12.08 9.41 -4.50
CA SER A 116 -12.37 10.45 -5.48
C SER A 116 -11.35 10.48 -6.64
N PHE A 117 -10.06 10.27 -6.37
CA PHE A 117 -9.03 10.15 -7.39
C PHE A 117 -9.17 8.86 -8.20
N MET A 118 -9.44 7.74 -7.53
CA MET A 118 -9.70 6.46 -8.21
C MET A 118 -10.90 6.57 -9.16
N SER A 119 -11.98 7.17 -8.69
CA SER A 119 -13.18 7.40 -9.50
C SER A 119 -12.91 8.30 -10.71
N TYR A 120 -12.13 9.37 -10.53
CA TYR A 120 -11.69 10.23 -11.63
C TYR A 120 -10.89 9.43 -12.68
N GLY A 121 -9.89 8.66 -12.25
CA GLY A 121 -9.08 7.85 -13.15
C GLY A 121 -9.90 6.82 -13.92
N ASN A 122 -10.76 6.08 -13.21
CA ASN A 122 -11.65 5.09 -13.83
C ASN A 122 -12.62 5.73 -14.83
N ASN A 123 -13.22 6.87 -14.52
CA ASN A 123 -14.16 7.56 -15.42
C ASN A 123 -13.48 8.11 -16.68
N LYS A 124 -12.23 8.56 -16.57
CA LYS A 124 -11.53 9.26 -17.66
C LYS A 124 -10.70 8.35 -18.55
N PHE A 125 -10.11 7.30 -17.99
CA PHE A 125 -9.11 6.46 -18.66
C PHE A 125 -9.52 4.99 -18.80
N SER A 126 -10.55 4.53 -18.06
CA SER A 126 -11.01 3.15 -18.21
C SER A 126 -11.81 2.95 -19.49
N ASP A 127 -11.56 1.85 -20.16
CA ASP A 127 -12.38 1.37 -21.29
C ASP A 127 -13.58 0.51 -20.80
N SER A 128 -13.66 0.23 -19.50
CA SER A 128 -14.70 -0.59 -18.87
C SER A 128 -15.31 0.15 -17.68
N THR A 129 -16.63 0.05 -17.55
CA THR A 129 -17.37 0.59 -16.40
C THR A 129 -17.39 -0.38 -15.20
N ASP A 130 -16.87 -1.59 -15.36
CA ASP A 130 -16.89 -2.60 -14.30
C ASP A 130 -15.79 -2.31 -13.25
N GLN A 131 -16.21 -1.89 -12.07
CA GLN A 131 -15.31 -1.82 -10.91
C GLN A 131 -15.05 -3.21 -10.38
N LYS A 132 -13.83 -3.71 -10.56
CA LYS A 132 -13.43 -5.00 -9.99
C LYS A 132 -13.03 -4.85 -8.53
N ILE A 133 -13.75 -5.50 -7.65
CA ILE A 133 -13.32 -5.71 -6.27
C ILE A 133 -12.22 -6.78 -6.31
N THR A 134 -11.01 -6.40 -5.98
CA THR A 134 -9.85 -7.31 -5.99
C THR A 134 -9.48 -7.80 -4.61
N GLN A 135 -9.88 -7.08 -3.57
CA GLN A 135 -9.54 -7.38 -2.19
C GLN A 135 -10.67 -6.90 -1.27
N ILE A 136 -10.94 -7.66 -0.22
CA ILE A 136 -11.86 -7.31 0.86
C ILE A 136 -11.06 -7.29 2.15
N MET A 137 -11.15 -6.21 2.91
CA MET A 137 -10.60 -6.13 4.26
C MET A 137 -11.69 -6.52 5.26
N ILE A 138 -11.34 -7.35 6.21
CA ILE A 138 -12.22 -7.78 7.30
C ILE A 138 -11.51 -7.43 8.60
N SER A 139 -12.18 -6.69 9.47
CA SER A 139 -11.74 -6.45 10.84
C SER A 139 -12.59 -7.26 11.81
N GLY A 140 -12.00 -7.74 12.90
CA GLY A 140 -12.68 -8.49 13.93
C GLY A 140 -11.76 -8.80 15.10
N GLU A 141 -12.24 -9.55 16.08
CA GLU A 141 -11.41 -9.99 17.19
C GLU A 141 -10.44 -11.09 16.75
N GLU A 142 -9.20 -11.05 17.24
CA GLU A 142 -8.13 -12.01 16.89
C GLU A 142 -8.56 -13.49 17.13
N SER A 143 -9.42 -13.72 18.14
CA SER A 143 -9.97 -15.04 18.47
C SER A 143 -10.86 -15.64 17.38
N GLU A 144 -11.43 -14.82 16.50
CA GLU A 144 -12.37 -15.24 15.46
C GLU A 144 -11.68 -15.44 14.10
N PHE A 145 -10.46 -14.93 13.92
CA PHE A 145 -9.75 -15.00 12.64
C PHE A 145 -9.54 -16.43 12.14
N GLY A 146 -9.29 -17.39 13.01
CA GLY A 146 -9.12 -18.79 12.62
C GLY A 146 -10.37 -19.40 11.97
N LEU A 147 -11.56 -19.06 12.48
CA LEU A 147 -12.83 -19.51 11.93
C LEU A 147 -13.12 -18.86 10.57
N VAL A 148 -12.83 -17.57 10.46
CA VAL A 148 -13.00 -16.81 9.22
C VAL A 148 -12.06 -17.34 8.15
N GLU A 149 -10.79 -17.61 8.48
CA GLU A 149 -9.79 -18.17 7.57
C GLU A 149 -10.23 -19.53 7.02
N GLU A 150 -10.65 -20.47 7.88
CA GLU A 150 -11.16 -21.78 7.48
C GLU A 150 -12.38 -21.67 6.55
N MET A 151 -13.26 -20.69 6.83
CA MET A 151 -14.45 -20.45 6.03
C MET A 151 -14.13 -19.87 4.65
N LEU A 152 -13.10 -19.01 4.54
CA LEU A 152 -12.62 -18.42 3.29
C LEU A 152 -11.87 -19.43 2.44
N GLU A 153 -11.00 -20.25 3.04
CA GLU A 153 -10.28 -21.33 2.36
C GLU A 153 -11.26 -22.36 1.75
N LYS A 154 -12.30 -22.74 2.48
CA LYS A 154 -13.36 -23.62 1.95
C LYS A 154 -14.07 -23.06 0.72
N ARG A 155 -14.05 -21.74 0.54
CA ARG A 155 -14.62 -21.04 -0.63
C ARG A 155 -13.58 -20.75 -1.73
N GLY A 156 -12.34 -21.21 -1.57
CA GLY A 156 -11.26 -20.99 -2.53
C GLY A 156 -10.74 -19.54 -2.55
N LEU A 157 -10.93 -18.81 -1.46
CA LEU A 157 -10.42 -17.45 -1.30
C LEU A 157 -9.09 -17.48 -0.54
N GLU A 158 -8.10 -16.76 -1.03
CA GLU A 158 -6.81 -16.60 -0.36
C GLU A 158 -6.90 -15.51 0.70
N THR A 159 -6.41 -15.81 1.91
CA THR A 159 -6.27 -14.84 2.99
C THR A 159 -4.83 -14.31 3.04
N LYS A 160 -4.68 -12.98 3.01
CA LYS A 160 -3.44 -12.30 3.36
C LYS A 160 -3.58 -11.72 4.76
N ASN A 161 -2.98 -12.35 5.74
CA ASN A 161 -2.97 -11.83 7.09
C ASN A 161 -1.53 -11.40 7.47
N SER A 162 -1.25 -10.12 7.39
CA SER A 162 0.03 -9.55 7.83
C SER A 162 0.26 -9.72 9.33
N GLN A 163 -0.80 -9.74 10.13
CA GLN A 163 -0.72 -9.94 11.58
C GLN A 163 -0.55 -11.41 11.97
N MET A 164 -1.03 -12.37 11.15
CA MET A 164 -0.85 -13.80 11.43
C MET A 164 0.62 -14.22 11.48
N VAL A 165 1.47 -13.63 10.66
CA VAL A 165 2.92 -13.94 10.67
C VAL A 165 3.53 -13.50 11.98
N VAL A 166 3.17 -12.33 12.49
CA VAL A 166 3.64 -11.79 13.78
C VAL A 166 3.07 -12.59 14.96
N GLY A 167 1.79 -12.97 14.90
CA GLY A 167 1.15 -13.80 15.92
C GLY A 167 1.74 -15.21 15.99
N ARG A 168 1.97 -15.86 14.85
CA ARG A 168 2.66 -17.18 14.79
C ARG A 168 4.09 -17.10 15.27
N LEU A 169 4.84 -16.05 14.93
CA LEU A 169 6.18 -15.82 15.44
C LEU A 169 6.18 -15.58 16.95
N LYS A 170 5.26 -14.77 17.48
CA LYS A 170 5.11 -14.59 18.94
C LYS A 170 4.78 -15.89 19.65
N SER A 171 3.87 -16.70 19.11
CA SER A 171 3.51 -18.01 19.65
C SER A 171 4.69 -18.98 19.60
N MET A 172 5.45 -19.03 18.51
CA MET A 172 6.66 -19.86 18.38
C MET A 172 7.75 -19.44 19.36
N VAL A 173 8.01 -18.14 19.49
CA VAL A 173 8.99 -17.59 20.44
C VAL A 173 8.54 -17.87 21.87
N GLY A 174 7.28 -17.70 22.21
CA GLY A 174 6.72 -18.05 23.53
C GLY A 174 6.88 -19.53 23.86
N THR A 175 6.61 -20.42 22.90
CA THR A 175 6.77 -21.88 23.07
C THR A 175 8.24 -22.25 23.24
N LEU A 176 9.15 -21.67 22.46
CA LEU A 176 10.60 -21.86 22.61
C LEU A 176 11.11 -21.39 23.98
N PHE A 177 10.62 -20.25 24.47
CA PHE A 177 10.98 -19.73 25.80
C PHE A 177 10.54 -20.69 26.93
N LEU A 178 9.32 -21.24 26.84
CA LEU A 178 8.82 -22.22 27.79
C LEU A 178 9.62 -23.54 27.77
N VAL A 179 10.01 -24.01 26.59
CA VAL A 179 10.86 -25.21 26.45
C VAL A 179 12.25 -24.98 27.04
N VAL A 180 12.87 -23.83 26.80
CA VAL A 180 14.19 -23.49 27.37
C VAL A 180 14.14 -23.35 28.87
N LEU A 181 13.08 -22.73 29.43
CA LEU A 181 12.89 -22.64 30.90
C LEU A 181 12.59 -24.00 31.54
N GLY A 182 11.88 -24.91 30.83
CA GLY A 182 11.58 -26.26 31.32
C GLY A 182 12.77 -27.23 31.33
N ILE A 183 13.82 -26.94 30.57
CA ILE A 183 15.08 -27.75 30.54
C ILE A 183 16.10 -27.27 31.60
N SER A 184 15.86 -26.08 32.21
CA SER A 184 16.80 -25.49 33.19
C SER A 184 16.42 -25.79 34.64
N ILE A 185 15.52 -26.77 34.92
CA ILE A 185 15.20 -27.34 36.21
C ILE A 185 15.60 -28.82 36.20
#